data_83fcad742020cfb4d5bca0f75aa9a335
#
_entry.id   83fcad742020cfb4d5bca0f75aa9a335
#
_cell.length_a   1.000
_cell.length_b   1.000
_cell.length_c   1.000
_cell.angle_alpha   90.00
_cell.angle_beta   90.00
_cell.angle_gamma   90.00
#
_symmetry.space_group_name_H-M   'P 1'
#
loop_
_entity.id
_entity.type
_entity.pdbx_description
1 polymer ?
#
loop_
_entity_poly.entity_id
_entity_poly.type
_entity_poly.pdbx_seq_one_letter_code
_entity_poly.pdbx_strand_id
1 'polypeptide(L)'
;MSKPTARARLAQAAFVLFDERGYEQTTVDDIAERAGVGRTTFFRHYRSKEDVIFPDHDRLLQLIRDRLAATGNGTALVAVSDAVRLVLLHYIDEGDLARRRYALTSKVPALREREIVSVARYQRLFREFISDWMGDPTESASLRAELMAASVVAAHNHVLRRWLRGDSPDPIAEVDEAMREVLALFPGPQSRPRAADGGTTVAVFRTGEDFDALLPTLRRLIGGEPER
;
A
#
# COMPACT_ATOMS: atom_id res chain seq x y z
N MET A 1 5.41 22.67 -22.80
CA MET A 1 5.14 22.42 -21.37
C MET A 1 3.70 22.84 -21.07
N SER A 2 2.86 21.94 -20.60
CA SER A 2 1.47 22.23 -20.25
C SER A 2 1.41 23.17 -19.03
N LYS A 3 0.50 24.13 -19.03
CA LYS A 3 0.28 25.06 -17.92
C LYS A 3 -0.17 24.28 -16.68
N PRO A 4 0.45 24.47 -15.48
CA PRO A 4 0.07 23.71 -14.30
C PRO A 4 -1.42 23.92 -13.96
N THR A 5 -2.10 22.85 -13.54
CA THR A 5 -3.51 22.90 -13.16
C THR A 5 -3.73 23.82 -11.96
N ALA A 6 -4.95 24.33 -11.77
CA ALA A 6 -5.29 25.15 -10.59
C ALA A 6 -4.98 24.37 -9.27
N ARG A 7 -5.26 23.07 -9.24
CA ARG A 7 -4.92 22.22 -8.10
C ARG A 7 -3.42 22.20 -7.79
N ALA A 8 -2.58 22.01 -8.82
CA ALA A 8 -1.12 22.01 -8.67
C ALA A 8 -0.58 23.38 -8.22
N ARG A 9 -1.12 24.49 -8.75
CA ARG A 9 -0.73 25.84 -8.33
C ARG A 9 -1.09 26.11 -6.87
N LEU A 10 -2.27 25.69 -6.42
CA LEU A 10 -2.70 25.82 -5.03
C LEU A 10 -1.78 25.03 -4.09
N ALA A 11 -1.45 23.77 -4.43
CA ALA A 11 -0.52 22.97 -3.64
C ALA A 11 0.87 23.63 -3.55
N GLN A 12 1.41 24.08 -4.69
CA GLN A 12 2.71 24.75 -4.71
C GLN A 12 2.71 26.04 -3.86
N ALA A 13 1.65 26.88 -4.00
CA ALA A 13 1.50 28.11 -3.25
C ALA A 13 1.41 27.83 -1.73
N ALA A 14 0.67 26.82 -1.33
CA ALA A 14 0.53 26.41 0.06
C ALA A 14 1.89 26.05 0.69
N PHE A 15 2.66 25.16 0.03
CA PHE A 15 3.96 24.75 0.56
C PHE A 15 4.98 25.89 0.60
N VAL A 16 4.94 26.81 -0.36
CA VAL A 16 5.79 28.02 -0.31
C VAL A 16 5.43 28.86 0.93
N LEU A 17 4.14 29.08 1.18
CA LEU A 17 3.68 29.87 2.33
C LEU A 17 3.95 29.17 3.67
N PHE A 18 3.83 27.84 3.73
CA PHE A 18 4.17 27.06 4.93
C PHE A 18 5.67 27.19 5.27
N ASP A 19 6.53 27.24 4.28
CA ASP A 19 7.97 27.44 4.49
C ASP A 19 8.29 28.89 4.90
N GLU A 20 7.62 29.90 4.29
CA GLU A 20 7.86 31.32 4.53
C GLU A 20 7.34 31.79 5.89
N ARG A 21 6.15 31.35 6.30
CA ARG A 21 5.41 31.87 7.45
C ARG A 21 5.04 30.81 8.51
N GLY A 22 5.24 29.56 8.17
CA GLY A 22 4.76 28.42 8.97
C GLY A 22 3.31 28.03 8.67
N TYR A 23 2.99 26.80 9.04
CA TYR A 23 1.67 26.21 8.79
C TYR A 23 0.54 26.97 9.48
N GLU A 24 0.70 27.29 10.76
CA GLU A 24 -0.37 27.93 11.57
C GLU A 24 -0.74 29.33 11.08
N GLN A 25 0.24 30.11 10.62
CA GLN A 25 0.05 31.49 10.18
C GLN A 25 -0.48 31.60 8.74
N THR A 26 -0.53 30.51 7.99
CA THR A 26 -1.01 30.50 6.62
C THR A 26 -2.51 30.23 6.55
N THR A 27 -3.25 31.11 5.86
CA THR A 27 -4.68 30.97 5.66
C THR A 27 -5.03 30.46 4.26
N VAL A 28 -6.29 30.01 4.08
CA VAL A 28 -6.82 29.62 2.76
C VAL A 28 -6.78 30.80 1.78
N ASP A 29 -7.05 32.02 2.28
CA ASP A 29 -7.07 33.22 1.46
C ASP A 29 -5.66 33.57 0.95
N ASP A 30 -4.63 33.45 1.80
CA ASP A 30 -3.23 33.62 1.38
C ASP A 30 -2.85 32.63 0.28
N ILE A 31 -3.26 31.36 0.43
CA ILE A 31 -2.96 30.30 -0.56
C ILE A 31 -3.65 30.60 -1.89
N ALA A 32 -4.92 31.00 -1.87
CA ALA A 32 -5.68 31.31 -3.08
C ALA A 32 -5.09 32.51 -3.80
N GLU A 33 -4.78 33.58 -3.08
CA GLU A 33 -4.12 34.80 -3.60
C GLU A 33 -2.77 34.48 -4.25
N ARG A 34 -1.92 33.76 -3.53
CA ARG A 34 -0.57 33.36 -4.03
C ARG A 34 -0.65 32.47 -5.28
N ALA A 35 -1.69 31.61 -5.37
CA ALA A 35 -1.93 30.75 -6.52
C ALA A 35 -2.58 31.51 -7.72
N GLY A 36 -2.96 32.77 -7.55
CA GLY A 36 -3.66 33.55 -8.56
C GLY A 36 -5.05 33.03 -8.88
N VAL A 37 -5.80 32.59 -7.83
CA VAL A 37 -7.18 32.10 -7.95
C VAL A 37 -8.06 32.66 -6.83
N GLY A 38 -9.38 32.62 -7.02
CA GLY A 38 -10.30 33.02 -5.96
C GLY A 38 -10.52 31.93 -4.92
N ARG A 39 -10.96 32.33 -3.71
CA ARG A 39 -11.33 31.45 -2.59
C ARG A 39 -12.31 30.33 -3.01
N THR A 40 -13.30 30.63 -3.84
CA THR A 40 -14.24 29.65 -4.39
C THR A 40 -13.52 28.56 -5.20
N THR A 41 -12.49 28.93 -5.96
CA THR A 41 -11.67 27.98 -6.71
C THR A 41 -10.87 27.09 -5.79
N PHE A 42 -10.36 27.60 -4.67
CA PHE A 42 -9.73 26.79 -3.64
C PHE A 42 -10.70 25.71 -3.15
N PHE A 43 -11.88 26.09 -2.67
CA PHE A 43 -12.86 25.16 -2.10
C PHE A 43 -13.48 24.18 -3.12
N ARG A 44 -13.34 24.43 -4.41
CA ARG A 44 -13.67 23.46 -5.45
C ARG A 44 -12.66 22.30 -5.51
N HIS A 45 -11.42 22.51 -5.09
CA HIS A 45 -10.34 21.53 -5.15
C HIS A 45 -9.99 20.91 -3.80
N TYR A 46 -10.16 21.65 -2.70
CA TYR A 46 -9.74 21.28 -1.36
C TYR A 46 -10.78 21.72 -0.34
N ARG A 47 -11.05 20.89 0.67
CA ARG A 47 -12.05 21.20 1.72
C ARG A 47 -11.48 22.09 2.82
N SER A 48 -10.15 22.01 3.04
CA SER A 48 -9.45 22.78 4.06
C SER A 48 -7.98 22.99 3.66
N LYS A 49 -7.22 23.80 4.42
CA LYS A 49 -5.78 23.96 4.16
C LYS A 49 -4.99 22.67 4.40
N GLU A 50 -5.47 21.80 5.28
CA GLU A 50 -4.88 20.48 5.52
C GLU A 50 -4.98 19.59 4.28
N ASP A 51 -6.10 19.65 3.56
CA ASP A 51 -6.31 18.83 2.36
C ASP A 51 -5.30 19.14 1.23
N VAL A 52 -4.75 20.35 1.24
CA VAL A 52 -3.71 20.75 0.27
C VAL A 52 -2.40 20.00 0.50
N ILE A 53 -2.14 19.62 1.75
CA ILE A 53 -0.90 18.97 2.16
C ILE A 53 -0.84 17.52 1.71
N PHE A 54 -1.97 16.80 1.83
CA PHE A 54 -2.00 15.38 1.58
C PHE A 54 -2.22 15.03 0.10
N PRO A 55 -1.70 13.88 -0.36
CA PRO A 55 -2.04 13.37 -1.67
C PRO A 55 -3.54 13.05 -1.74
N ASP A 56 -4.05 12.88 -2.96
CA ASP A 56 -5.41 12.43 -3.17
C ASP A 56 -5.54 10.93 -2.82
N HIS A 57 -5.66 10.64 -1.51
CA HIS A 57 -5.77 9.28 -1.01
C HIS A 57 -6.95 8.51 -1.61
N ASP A 58 -8.07 9.19 -1.92
CA ASP A 58 -9.23 8.53 -2.51
C ASP A 58 -8.92 8.03 -3.91
N ARG A 59 -8.22 8.85 -4.70
CA ARG A 59 -7.74 8.46 -6.03
C ARG A 59 -6.71 7.33 -5.96
N LEU A 60 -5.76 7.41 -5.03
CA LEU A 60 -4.75 6.36 -4.84
C LEU A 60 -5.38 5.04 -4.44
N LEU A 61 -6.31 5.06 -3.49
CA LEU A 61 -7.06 3.86 -3.07
C LEU A 61 -7.87 3.26 -4.22
N GLN A 62 -8.44 4.11 -5.11
CA GLN A 62 -9.14 3.60 -6.28
C GLN A 62 -8.19 2.94 -7.27
N LEU A 63 -7.04 3.55 -7.57
CA LEU A 63 -6.00 2.94 -8.42
C LEU A 63 -5.52 1.60 -7.88
N ILE A 64 -5.36 1.48 -6.57
CA ILE A 64 -5.00 0.22 -5.91
C ILE A 64 -6.11 -0.82 -6.09
N ARG A 65 -7.38 -0.46 -5.86
CA ARG A 65 -8.52 -1.37 -6.08
C ARG A 65 -8.57 -1.88 -7.52
N ASP A 66 -8.43 -0.98 -8.48
CA ASP A 66 -8.44 -1.33 -9.89
C ASP A 66 -7.29 -2.29 -10.25
N ARG A 67 -6.10 -2.04 -9.69
CA ARG A 67 -4.92 -2.91 -9.86
C ARG A 67 -5.14 -4.29 -9.25
N LEU A 68 -5.67 -4.35 -8.02
CA LEU A 68 -5.96 -5.60 -7.33
C LEU A 68 -7.06 -6.41 -8.05
N ALA A 69 -8.11 -5.74 -8.54
CA ALA A 69 -9.18 -6.37 -9.31
C ALA A 69 -8.68 -6.98 -10.64
N ALA A 70 -7.66 -6.36 -11.25
CA ALA A 70 -7.05 -6.85 -12.49
C ALA A 70 -6.04 -7.99 -12.26
N THR A 71 -5.78 -8.38 -11.02
CA THR A 71 -4.79 -9.42 -10.70
C THR A 71 -5.37 -10.80 -11.01
N GLY A 72 -4.65 -11.57 -11.84
CA GLY A 72 -5.02 -12.93 -12.21
C GLY A 72 -4.48 -14.00 -11.26
N ASN A 73 -3.74 -14.99 -11.78
CA ASN A 73 -3.33 -16.22 -11.08
C ASN A 73 -2.14 -16.09 -10.09
N GLY A 74 -1.87 -14.93 -9.51
CA GLY A 74 -0.85 -14.75 -8.48
C GLY A 74 -1.35 -15.13 -7.08
N THR A 75 -0.52 -14.94 -6.06
CA THR A 75 -0.96 -15.00 -4.65
C THR A 75 -1.49 -13.62 -4.23
N ALA A 76 -2.41 -13.59 -3.23
CA ALA A 76 -2.92 -12.32 -2.69
C ALA A 76 -1.80 -11.39 -2.22
N LEU A 77 -0.78 -11.95 -1.56
CA LEU A 77 0.32 -11.19 -1.02
C LEU A 77 1.22 -10.59 -2.13
N VAL A 78 1.43 -11.32 -3.24
CA VAL A 78 2.14 -10.79 -4.41
C VAL A 78 1.36 -9.63 -5.03
N ALA A 79 0.04 -9.79 -5.19
CA ALA A 79 -0.81 -8.72 -5.73
C ALA A 79 -0.76 -7.44 -4.89
N VAL A 80 -0.82 -7.59 -3.56
CA VAL A 80 -0.72 -6.46 -2.62
C VAL A 80 0.68 -5.84 -2.64
N SER A 81 1.74 -6.65 -2.73
CA SER A 81 3.13 -6.16 -2.87
C SER A 81 3.31 -5.32 -4.13
N ASP A 82 2.76 -5.76 -5.26
CA ASP A 82 2.75 -4.97 -6.50
C ASP A 82 1.96 -3.66 -6.36
N ALA A 83 0.85 -3.70 -5.63
CA ALA A 83 0.02 -2.51 -5.41
C ALA A 83 0.71 -1.44 -4.55
N VAL A 84 1.46 -1.82 -3.52
CA VAL A 84 2.21 -0.83 -2.70
C VAL A 84 3.36 -0.21 -3.47
N ARG A 85 3.93 -0.91 -4.45
CA ARG A 85 4.93 -0.35 -5.35
C ARG A 85 4.39 0.84 -6.15
N LEU A 86 3.12 0.79 -6.57
CA LEU A 86 2.46 1.93 -7.22
C LEU A 86 2.35 3.15 -6.30
N VAL A 87 2.10 2.94 -5.01
CA VAL A 87 2.07 4.02 -4.03
C VAL A 87 3.45 4.67 -3.90
N LEU A 88 4.51 3.87 -3.79
CA LEU A 88 5.88 4.39 -3.73
C LEU A 88 6.24 5.20 -4.99
N LEU A 89 5.92 4.68 -6.17
CA LEU A 89 6.15 5.38 -7.45
C LEU A 89 5.43 6.73 -7.50
N HIS A 90 4.21 6.81 -6.97
CA HIS A 90 3.48 8.07 -6.87
C HIS A 90 4.23 9.11 -6.01
N TYR A 91 4.76 8.71 -4.84
CA TYR A 91 5.56 9.60 -3.99
C TYR A 91 6.88 10.03 -4.65
N ILE A 92 7.53 9.12 -5.38
CA ILE A 92 8.75 9.42 -6.14
C ILE A 92 8.47 10.45 -7.26
N ASP A 93 7.35 10.31 -7.96
CA ASP A 93 6.92 11.24 -9.02
C ASP A 93 6.61 12.64 -8.46
N GLU A 94 6.04 12.74 -7.26
CA GLU A 94 5.86 14.01 -6.55
C GLU A 94 7.19 14.65 -6.11
N GLY A 95 8.24 13.86 -5.92
CA GLY A 95 9.60 14.30 -5.65
C GLY A 95 9.74 15.19 -4.43
N ASP A 96 10.17 16.45 -4.64
CA ASP A 96 10.38 17.42 -3.56
C ASP A 96 9.09 17.76 -2.78
N LEU A 97 7.95 17.76 -3.44
CA LEU A 97 6.66 18.00 -2.78
C LEU A 97 6.35 16.95 -1.70
N ALA A 98 6.64 15.68 -1.98
CA ALA A 98 6.48 14.59 -1.01
C ALA A 98 7.41 14.77 0.20
N ARG A 99 8.67 15.18 -0.02
CA ARG A 99 9.64 15.43 1.05
C ARG A 99 9.24 16.62 1.93
N ARG A 100 8.78 17.72 1.33
CA ARG A 100 8.28 18.90 2.07
C ARG A 100 7.04 18.54 2.88
N ARG A 101 6.12 17.74 2.33
CA ARG A 101 4.98 17.19 3.05
C ARG A 101 5.43 16.40 4.29
N TYR A 102 6.35 15.48 4.13
CA TYR A 102 6.89 14.67 5.23
C TYR A 102 7.54 15.52 6.31
N ALA A 103 8.34 16.52 5.93
CA ALA A 103 8.95 17.44 6.87
C ALA A 103 7.91 18.23 7.68
N LEU A 104 6.81 18.63 7.05
CA LEU A 104 5.70 19.36 7.69
C LEU A 104 4.89 18.44 8.62
N THR A 105 4.47 17.26 8.15
CA THR A 105 3.69 16.30 8.95
C THR A 105 4.47 15.76 10.16
N SER A 106 5.80 15.70 10.04
CA SER A 106 6.68 15.31 11.15
C SER A 106 6.72 16.35 12.28
N LYS A 107 6.44 17.62 11.97
CA LYS A 107 6.52 18.74 12.93
C LYS A 107 5.17 19.11 13.54
N VAL A 108 4.06 18.92 12.81
CA VAL A 108 2.72 19.35 13.19
C VAL A 108 1.90 18.13 13.67
N PRO A 109 1.58 18.00 14.97
CA PRO A 109 0.91 16.82 15.52
C PRO A 109 -0.43 16.50 14.84
N ALA A 110 -1.28 17.50 14.60
CA ALA A 110 -2.59 17.30 13.95
C ALA A 110 -2.46 16.71 12.52
N LEU A 111 -1.42 17.10 11.79
CA LEU A 111 -1.14 16.55 10.45
C LEU A 111 -0.63 15.11 10.56
N ARG A 112 0.17 14.80 11.58
CA ARG A 112 0.65 13.43 11.82
C ARG A 112 -0.51 12.47 12.14
N GLU A 113 -1.45 12.90 12.99
CA GLU A 113 -2.65 12.11 13.29
C GLU A 113 -3.47 11.81 12.04
N ARG A 114 -3.65 12.80 11.17
CA ARG A 114 -4.35 12.63 9.89
C ARG A 114 -3.63 11.67 8.94
N GLU A 115 -2.30 11.70 8.91
CA GLU A 115 -1.49 10.74 8.15
C GLU A 115 -1.69 9.31 8.65
N ILE A 116 -1.67 9.09 9.98
CA ILE A 116 -1.91 7.79 10.59
C ILE A 116 -3.28 7.23 10.18
N VAL A 117 -4.32 8.06 10.25
CA VAL A 117 -5.68 7.66 9.81
C VAL A 117 -5.70 7.29 8.32
N SER A 118 -4.96 8.02 7.48
CA SER A 118 -4.86 7.73 6.06
C SER A 118 -4.16 6.39 5.80
N VAL A 119 -3.07 6.10 6.52
CA VAL A 119 -2.35 4.81 6.43
C VAL A 119 -3.25 3.64 6.83
N ALA A 120 -4.08 3.79 7.86
CA ALA A 120 -5.02 2.75 8.29
C ALA A 120 -6.04 2.38 7.20
N ARG A 121 -6.40 3.30 6.29
CA ARG A 121 -7.29 3.03 5.14
C ARG A 121 -6.65 2.06 4.14
N TYR A 122 -5.35 2.21 3.87
CA TYR A 122 -4.61 1.30 2.99
C TYR A 122 -4.50 -0.09 3.61
N GLN A 123 -4.16 -0.16 4.91
CA GLN A 123 -4.09 -1.44 5.62
C GLN A 123 -5.43 -2.18 5.61
N ARG A 124 -6.54 -1.47 5.80
CA ARG A 124 -7.89 -2.04 5.72
C ARG A 124 -8.18 -2.59 4.32
N LEU A 125 -7.89 -1.82 3.27
CA LEU A 125 -8.09 -2.26 1.88
C LEU A 125 -7.31 -3.54 1.57
N PHE A 126 -6.06 -3.61 1.97
CA PHE A 126 -5.23 -4.80 1.75
C PHE A 126 -5.71 -6.00 2.55
N ARG A 127 -6.10 -5.81 3.81
CA ARG A 127 -6.68 -6.87 4.64
C ARG A 127 -7.96 -7.43 4.01
N GLU A 128 -8.88 -6.58 3.59
CA GLU A 128 -10.13 -6.98 2.93
C GLU A 128 -9.83 -7.80 1.66
N PHE A 129 -8.94 -7.31 0.81
CA PHE A 129 -8.55 -8.02 -0.41
C PHE A 129 -7.91 -9.40 -0.11
N ILE A 130 -6.99 -9.47 0.86
CA ILE A 130 -6.32 -10.73 1.24
C ILE A 130 -7.33 -11.71 1.83
N SER A 131 -8.25 -11.25 2.69
CA SER A 131 -9.29 -12.08 3.30
C SER A 131 -10.23 -12.67 2.25
N ASP A 132 -10.71 -11.83 1.30
CA ASP A 132 -11.57 -12.27 0.20
C ASP A 132 -10.85 -13.27 -0.71
N TRP A 133 -9.55 -13.04 -0.96
CA TRP A 133 -8.73 -13.94 -1.76
C TRP A 133 -8.53 -15.31 -1.10
N MET A 134 -8.31 -15.33 0.21
CA MET A 134 -8.14 -16.59 0.98
C MET A 134 -9.45 -17.41 0.99
N GLY A 135 -10.60 -16.74 0.99
CA GLY A 135 -11.92 -17.41 0.97
C GLY A 135 -12.19 -18.31 2.18
N ASP A 136 -11.42 -18.15 3.26
CA ASP A 136 -11.53 -18.90 4.51
C ASP A 136 -12.13 -17.99 5.58
N PRO A 137 -13.35 -18.28 6.08
CA PRO A 137 -14.04 -17.44 7.07
C PRO A 137 -13.58 -17.68 8.52
N THR A 138 -12.55 -18.48 8.74
CA THR A 138 -12.05 -18.75 10.09
C THR A 138 -11.39 -17.54 10.73
N GLU A 139 -11.45 -17.44 12.06
CA GLU A 139 -10.80 -16.38 12.81
C GLU A 139 -9.27 -16.38 12.61
N SER A 140 -8.68 -17.57 12.48
CA SER A 140 -7.25 -17.74 12.17
C SER A 140 -6.87 -17.15 10.80
N ALA A 141 -7.72 -17.35 9.79
CA ALA A 141 -7.51 -16.77 8.46
C ALA A 141 -7.67 -15.23 8.49
N SER A 142 -8.65 -14.73 9.24
CA SER A 142 -8.85 -13.29 9.45
C SER A 142 -7.63 -12.64 10.09
N LEU A 143 -7.11 -13.20 11.18
CA LEU A 143 -5.88 -12.73 11.83
C LEU A 143 -4.68 -12.79 10.87
N ARG A 144 -4.56 -13.87 10.09
CA ARG A 144 -3.49 -14.01 9.09
C ARG A 144 -3.55 -12.91 8.04
N ALA A 145 -4.74 -12.60 7.51
CA ALA A 145 -4.94 -11.51 6.54
C ALA A 145 -4.54 -10.14 7.12
N GLU A 146 -4.89 -9.89 8.39
CA GLU A 146 -4.51 -8.67 9.09
C GLU A 146 -2.99 -8.56 9.26
N LEU A 147 -2.31 -9.62 9.71
CA LEU A 147 -0.85 -9.66 9.86
C LEU A 147 -0.14 -9.45 8.52
N MET A 148 -0.63 -10.07 7.44
CA MET A 148 -0.09 -9.89 6.10
C MET A 148 -0.22 -8.43 5.63
N ALA A 149 -1.40 -7.85 5.75
CA ALA A 149 -1.64 -6.45 5.38
C ALA A 149 -0.79 -5.47 6.20
N ALA A 150 -0.69 -5.70 7.51
CA ALA A 150 0.14 -4.89 8.41
C ALA A 150 1.63 -4.97 8.04
N SER A 151 2.14 -6.17 7.72
CA SER A 151 3.54 -6.39 7.34
C SER A 151 3.88 -5.67 6.03
N VAL A 152 3.02 -5.75 5.02
CA VAL A 152 3.19 -5.04 3.74
C VAL A 152 3.22 -3.53 3.94
N VAL A 153 2.27 -2.97 4.70
CA VAL A 153 2.21 -1.53 4.97
C VAL A 153 3.42 -1.07 5.79
N ALA A 154 3.84 -1.85 6.78
CA ALA A 154 5.01 -1.55 7.60
C ALA A 154 6.31 -1.51 6.77
N ALA A 155 6.53 -2.51 5.93
CA ALA A 155 7.69 -2.61 5.04
C ALA A 155 7.72 -1.46 4.03
N HIS A 156 6.60 -1.19 3.35
CA HIS A 156 6.47 -0.04 2.44
C HIS A 156 6.78 1.28 3.15
N ASN A 157 6.18 1.54 4.30
CA ASN A 157 6.37 2.79 5.04
C ASN A 157 7.80 2.92 5.59
N HIS A 158 8.49 1.82 5.86
CA HIS A 158 9.91 1.84 6.22
C HIS A 158 10.75 2.42 5.08
N VAL A 159 10.60 1.86 3.87
CA VAL A 159 11.33 2.31 2.68
C VAL A 159 10.95 3.74 2.30
N LEU A 160 9.64 4.05 2.27
CA LEU A 160 9.16 5.39 1.94
C LEU A 160 9.75 6.45 2.88
N ARG A 161 9.77 6.22 4.20
CA ARG A 161 10.36 7.17 5.16
C ARG A 161 11.85 7.32 4.98
N ARG A 162 12.60 6.27 4.63
CA ARG A 162 14.03 6.37 4.29
C ARG A 162 14.25 7.26 3.08
N TRP A 163 13.48 7.02 2.01
CA TRP A 163 13.56 7.84 0.80
C TRP A 163 13.19 9.31 1.04
N LEU A 164 12.14 9.57 1.82
CA LEU A 164 11.70 10.93 2.17
C LEU A 164 12.75 11.70 2.97
N ARG A 165 13.58 11.00 3.76
CA ARG A 165 14.72 11.60 4.49
C ARG A 165 15.99 11.73 3.65
N GLY A 166 16.01 11.14 2.47
CA GLY A 166 17.21 11.12 1.61
C GLY A 166 18.17 9.95 1.91
N ASP A 167 17.76 8.98 2.73
CA ASP A 167 18.59 7.84 3.19
C ASP A 167 18.46 6.61 2.25
N SER A 168 17.74 6.71 1.14
CA SER A 168 17.51 5.63 0.17
C SER A 168 17.88 6.11 -1.22
N PRO A 169 18.99 5.61 -1.80
CA PRO A 169 19.41 5.96 -3.16
C PRO A 169 18.59 5.24 -4.24
N ASP A 170 18.09 4.03 -3.95
CA ASP A 170 17.24 3.23 -4.86
C ASP A 170 16.03 2.68 -4.11
N PRO A 171 15.00 3.50 -3.90
CA PRO A 171 13.81 3.10 -3.15
C PRO A 171 13.01 1.99 -3.83
N ILE A 172 13.15 1.82 -5.15
CA ILE A 172 12.47 0.75 -5.89
C ILE A 172 13.09 -0.60 -5.56
N ALA A 173 14.42 -0.72 -5.64
CA ALA A 173 15.10 -1.95 -5.25
C ALA A 173 14.88 -2.26 -3.76
N GLU A 174 14.91 -1.24 -2.88
CA GLU A 174 14.67 -1.41 -1.45
C GLU A 174 13.24 -1.91 -1.15
N VAL A 175 12.20 -1.42 -1.85
CA VAL A 175 10.83 -1.90 -1.64
C VAL A 175 10.64 -3.32 -2.18
N ASP A 176 11.26 -3.65 -3.30
CA ASP A 176 11.20 -5.00 -3.86
C ASP A 176 11.89 -6.02 -2.90
N GLU A 177 13.00 -5.64 -2.25
CA GLU A 177 13.64 -6.45 -1.20
C GLU A 177 12.76 -6.58 0.03
N ALA A 178 12.22 -5.47 0.54
CA ALA A 178 11.35 -5.47 1.71
C ALA A 178 10.09 -6.33 1.49
N MET A 179 9.54 -6.34 0.26
CA MET A 179 8.41 -7.22 -0.08
C MET A 179 8.81 -8.69 -0.14
N ARG A 180 10.05 -9.03 -0.57
CA ARG A 180 10.55 -10.41 -0.50
C ARG A 180 10.67 -10.90 0.94
N GLU A 181 11.14 -10.07 1.86
CA GLU A 181 11.14 -10.39 3.29
C GLU A 181 9.72 -10.63 3.82
N VAL A 182 8.75 -9.78 3.46
CA VAL A 182 7.36 -9.99 3.85
C VAL A 182 6.80 -11.30 3.30
N LEU A 183 7.08 -11.62 2.03
CA LEU A 183 6.66 -12.89 1.43
C LEU A 183 7.23 -14.11 2.16
N ALA A 184 8.48 -14.02 2.61
CA ALA A 184 9.15 -15.10 3.35
C ALA A 184 8.55 -15.34 4.76
N LEU A 185 7.93 -14.33 5.38
CA LEU A 185 7.26 -14.47 6.67
C LEU A 185 5.96 -15.31 6.61
N PHE A 186 5.37 -15.44 5.43
CA PHE A 186 4.08 -16.10 5.23
C PHE A 186 4.18 -17.28 4.23
N PRO A 187 4.97 -18.32 4.54
CA PRO A 187 5.08 -19.48 3.65
C PRO A 187 3.75 -20.25 3.59
N GLY A 188 3.50 -20.90 2.46
CA GLY A 188 2.33 -21.76 2.24
C GLY A 188 1.47 -21.34 1.05
N PRO A 189 0.46 -22.14 0.68
CA PRO A 189 -0.39 -21.87 -0.45
C PRO A 189 -1.26 -20.64 -0.16
N GLN A 190 -0.88 -19.52 -0.72
CA GLN A 190 -1.67 -18.29 -0.72
C GLN A 190 -2.46 -18.18 -2.04
N SER A 191 -2.67 -19.33 -2.67
CA SER A 191 -3.44 -19.43 -3.91
C SER A 191 -4.93 -19.41 -3.56
N ARG A 192 -5.70 -18.70 -4.39
CA ARG A 192 -7.16 -18.77 -4.35
C ARG A 192 -7.58 -20.25 -4.43
N PRO A 193 -8.40 -20.78 -3.52
CA PRO A 193 -8.91 -22.14 -3.65
C PRO A 193 -9.61 -22.23 -5.01
N ARG A 194 -9.04 -22.98 -5.93
CA ARG A 194 -9.69 -23.25 -7.21
C ARG A 194 -10.84 -24.20 -6.89
N ALA A 195 -12.08 -23.83 -7.26
CA ALA A 195 -13.18 -24.76 -7.26
C ALA A 195 -12.70 -26.06 -7.89
N ALA A 196 -13.03 -27.18 -7.22
CA ALA A 196 -12.53 -28.52 -7.58
C ALA A 196 -13.03 -28.95 -8.95
N ASP A 197 -12.34 -28.50 -9.98
CA ASP A 197 -12.33 -29.15 -11.30
C ASP A 197 -11.09 -30.04 -11.32
N GLY A 198 -11.27 -31.34 -11.66
CA GLY A 198 -10.34 -32.45 -11.62
C GLY A 198 -8.90 -32.18 -12.12
N GLY A 199 -8.22 -31.25 -11.49
CA GLY A 199 -6.88 -30.82 -11.80
C GLY A 199 -5.83 -31.66 -11.10
N THR A 200 -4.64 -31.78 -11.72
CA THR A 200 -3.47 -32.44 -11.14
C THR A 200 -2.90 -31.59 -10.00
N THR A 201 -2.84 -32.16 -8.78
CA THR A 201 -2.13 -31.54 -7.66
C THR A 201 -0.64 -31.84 -7.78
N VAL A 202 0.19 -30.79 -7.88
CA VAL A 202 1.65 -30.92 -7.83
C VAL A 202 2.10 -30.51 -6.43
N ALA A 203 2.64 -31.46 -5.66
CA ALA A 203 3.26 -31.21 -4.36
C ALA A 203 4.77 -31.20 -4.52
N VAL A 204 5.43 -30.12 -4.06
CA VAL A 204 6.90 -30.00 -4.03
C VAL A 204 7.33 -29.94 -2.57
N PHE A 205 8.16 -30.89 -2.15
CA PHE A 205 8.72 -30.92 -0.79
C PHE A 205 10.20 -31.33 -0.83
N ARG A 206 10.94 -30.89 0.17
CA ARG A 206 12.30 -31.37 0.42
C ARG A 206 12.29 -32.35 1.57
N THR A 207 12.88 -33.50 1.37
CA THR A 207 13.02 -34.54 2.39
C THR A 207 14.46 -35.07 2.38
N GLY A 208 14.94 -35.47 3.55
CA GLY A 208 16.17 -36.25 3.69
C GLY A 208 15.95 -37.76 3.68
N GLU A 209 14.70 -38.22 3.55
CA GLU A 209 14.34 -39.64 3.51
C GLU A 209 14.19 -40.12 2.06
N ASP A 210 14.34 -41.42 1.88
CA ASP A 210 14.17 -42.06 0.56
C ASP A 210 12.74 -41.86 0.06
N PHE A 211 12.61 -41.45 -1.19
CA PHE A 211 11.33 -41.15 -1.83
C PHE A 211 10.36 -42.35 -1.78
N ASP A 212 10.88 -43.58 -1.93
CA ASP A 212 10.08 -44.79 -1.93
C ASP A 212 9.46 -45.08 -0.54
N ALA A 213 10.09 -44.62 0.54
CA ALA A 213 9.55 -44.73 1.91
C ALA A 213 8.38 -43.76 2.15
N LEU A 214 8.32 -42.64 1.42
CA LEU A 214 7.28 -41.62 1.58
C LEU A 214 6.07 -41.85 0.66
N LEU A 215 6.20 -42.58 -0.43
CA LEU A 215 5.14 -42.83 -1.41
C LEU A 215 3.83 -43.38 -0.80
N PRO A 216 3.82 -44.32 0.17
CA PRO A 216 2.59 -44.82 0.78
C PRO A 216 1.86 -43.76 1.59
N THR A 217 2.59 -42.89 2.27
CA THR A 217 2.04 -41.81 3.09
C THR A 217 1.46 -40.72 2.19
N LEU A 218 2.14 -40.37 1.10
CA LEU A 218 1.66 -39.41 0.10
C LEU A 218 0.39 -39.90 -0.62
N ARG A 219 0.34 -41.18 -0.98
CA ARG A 219 -0.86 -41.77 -1.59
C ARG A 219 -2.08 -41.73 -0.67
N ARG A 220 -1.88 -41.94 0.65
CA ARG A 220 -2.94 -41.85 1.66
C ARG A 220 -3.47 -40.44 1.83
N LEU A 221 -2.57 -39.43 1.82
CA LEU A 221 -2.91 -38.01 1.94
C LEU A 221 -3.64 -37.46 0.71
N ILE A 222 -3.29 -37.95 -0.50
CA ILE A 222 -3.86 -37.48 -1.77
C ILE A 222 -5.11 -38.27 -2.16
N GLY A 223 -5.21 -39.55 -1.73
CA GLY A 223 -6.24 -40.48 -2.16
C GLY A 223 -7.55 -40.46 -1.39
N GLY A 224 -7.68 -39.68 -0.29
CA GLY A 224 -8.94 -39.40 0.42
C GLY A 224 -9.79 -40.67 0.71
N GLU A 225 -9.21 -41.75 1.22
CA GLU A 225 -10.07 -42.87 1.74
C GLU A 225 -10.66 -42.46 3.10
N PRO A 226 -11.99 -42.50 3.26
CA PRO A 226 -12.61 -42.28 4.56
C PRO A 226 -12.26 -43.44 5.50
N GLU A 227 -11.81 -43.09 6.72
CA GLU A 227 -11.70 -44.04 7.82
C GLU A 227 -13.05 -44.79 7.98
N ARG A 228 -12.97 -46.13 8.00
CA ARG A 228 -14.07 -46.99 8.43
C ARG A 228 -14.06 -47.13 9.94
#